data_e9f64e644372c608332d03d2f9d843e3
#
_entry.id   e9f64e644372c608332d03d2f9d843e3
#
_cell.length_a   1.000
_cell.length_b   1.000
_cell.length_c   1.000
_cell.angle_alpha   90.00
_cell.angle_beta   90.00
_cell.angle_gamma   90.00
#
_symmetry.space_group_name_H-M   'P 1'
#
loop_
_entity.id
_entity.type
_entity.pdbx_description
1 polymer ?
#
loop_
_entity_poly.entity_id
_entity_poly.type
_entity_poly.pdbx_seq_one_letter_code
_entity_poly.pdbx_strand_id
1 'polypeptide(L)'
;MLAAKENKNCESLLCKLLHGLTGSIFNSDNYELCKDLKETRAVGIRMDRLNKSFGSNHVLKDISLRIESGETFSIIGPSGTGKSVLLKLIVKLIQPDSGEIYIDDQPVFEDKRSGRTKDYRYSMVFQSSALFNSLTVGENVGLWLREKRVCKEPRIREIILEKLAMVGLEGTENMKTSELSGGMKKRVAIARSLAMNPDLILYDEPTAELDPLNSDDLANTIIKIKENTKNTTVIVTHDLNFALYVSDRIAMIYDGKIIEVGTPSQIKASANPTVRAFIYTTTKGIKGA
;
A
#
# COMPACT_ATOMS: atom_id res chain seq x y z
N MET A 1 13.76 9.69 37.58
CA MET A 1 13.20 8.38 37.91
C MET A 1 11.67 8.42 37.71
N LEU A 2 11.17 8.88 36.52
CA LEU A 2 9.75 9.08 36.22
C LEU A 2 9.53 9.07 34.69
N ALA A 3 10.04 8.05 33.99
CA ALA A 3 9.86 7.91 32.53
C ALA A 3 9.72 6.44 32.07
N ALA A 4 9.25 5.55 32.95
CA ALA A 4 9.21 4.11 32.65
C ALA A 4 7.85 3.44 32.95
N LYS A 5 6.72 4.17 32.92
CA LYS A 5 5.42 3.59 33.31
C LYS A 5 4.25 3.76 32.32
N GLU A 6 4.45 4.27 31.10
CA GLU A 6 3.34 4.50 30.17
C GLU A 6 3.34 3.62 28.90
N ASN A 7 3.94 2.44 28.92
CA ASN A 7 4.03 1.62 27.71
C ASN A 7 3.38 0.25 27.85
N LYS A 8 2.18 0.17 28.41
CA LYS A 8 1.47 -1.12 28.60
C LYS A 8 0.11 -1.27 27.90
N ASN A 9 -0.40 -0.28 27.17
CA ASN A 9 -1.68 -0.45 26.46
C ASN A 9 -1.68 0.18 25.06
N CYS A 10 -0.80 -0.25 24.16
CA CYS A 10 -0.95 0.04 22.75
C CYS A 10 -1.62 -1.16 22.06
N GLU A 11 -2.88 -1.44 22.38
CA GLU A 11 -3.72 -2.45 21.72
C GLU A 11 -4.43 -1.91 20.46
N SER A 12 -4.09 -0.72 19.98
CA SER A 12 -4.69 -0.16 18.78
C SER A 12 -4.33 -1.01 17.54
N LEU A 13 -5.26 -1.10 16.62
CA LEU A 13 -5.05 -1.75 15.30
C LEU A 13 -3.76 -1.24 14.62
N LEU A 14 -3.40 0.03 14.88
CA LEU A 14 -2.22 0.70 14.36
C LEU A 14 -0.92 0.15 14.98
N CYS A 15 -0.91 -0.19 16.28
CA CYS A 15 0.23 -0.84 16.93
C CYS A 15 0.43 -2.27 16.42
N LYS A 16 -0.67 -3.00 16.20
CA LYS A 16 -0.64 -4.34 15.59
C LYS A 16 -0.19 -4.26 14.12
N LEU A 17 -0.57 -3.21 13.39
CA LEU A 17 -0.10 -2.92 12.04
C LEU A 17 1.40 -2.64 12.00
N LEU A 18 1.91 -1.78 12.87
CA LEU A 18 3.35 -1.48 12.96
C LEU A 18 4.17 -2.71 13.40
N HIS A 19 3.64 -3.55 14.30
CA HIS A 19 4.28 -4.79 14.71
C HIS A 19 4.11 -5.92 13.68
N GLY A 20 2.97 -6.02 13.01
CA GLY A 20 2.71 -6.98 11.93
C GLY A 20 3.51 -6.70 10.66
N LEU A 21 3.78 -5.42 10.35
CA LEU A 21 4.62 -4.97 9.22
C LEU A 21 6.09 -5.38 9.35
N THR A 22 6.51 -5.88 10.50
CA THR A 22 7.91 -6.13 10.84
C THR A 22 8.18 -7.58 11.24
N GLY A 23 7.33 -8.50 10.80
CA GLY A 23 7.51 -9.93 11.06
C GLY A 23 8.96 -10.37 10.80
N SER A 24 9.70 -10.55 11.89
CA SER A 24 10.80 -11.50 12.02
C SER A 24 12.10 -11.32 11.20
N ILE A 25 12.61 -10.11 10.94
CA ILE A 25 13.89 -10.04 10.18
C ILE A 25 15.07 -9.41 10.92
N PHE A 26 14.92 -8.81 12.09
CA PHE A 26 15.99 -8.04 12.65
C PHE A 26 16.56 -8.62 13.94
N ASN A 27 17.70 -9.32 13.81
CA ASN A 27 18.60 -9.60 14.90
C ASN A 27 19.42 -8.33 15.23
N SER A 28 19.65 -8.07 16.52
CA SER A 28 20.21 -6.84 17.09
C SER A 28 21.62 -6.45 16.64
N ASP A 29 22.29 -7.23 15.80
CA ASP A 29 23.69 -7.05 15.45
C ASP A 29 23.96 -6.39 14.10
N ASN A 30 22.94 -6.01 13.32
CA ASN A 30 23.08 -5.62 11.93
C ASN A 30 23.09 -4.11 11.69
N TYR A 31 24.20 -3.43 12.01
CA TYR A 31 24.54 -2.10 11.47
C TYR A 31 24.82 -2.12 9.94
N GLU A 32 24.90 -3.29 9.32
CA GLU A 32 25.09 -3.48 7.86
C GLU A 32 23.82 -3.22 7.04
N LEU A 33 22.64 -3.24 7.64
CA LEU A 33 21.33 -3.09 6.97
C LEU A 33 21.12 -1.75 6.23
N CYS A 34 21.85 -0.71 6.57
CA CYS A 34 21.82 0.53 5.79
C CYS A 34 22.32 0.37 4.34
N LYS A 35 23.11 -0.66 4.04
CA LYS A 35 23.55 -1.00 2.68
C LYS A 35 22.46 -1.71 1.90
N ASP A 36 21.66 -2.55 2.56
CA ASP A 36 20.59 -3.34 1.93
C ASP A 36 19.34 -2.51 1.61
N LEU A 37 19.16 -1.33 2.23
CA LEU A 37 18.07 -0.41 1.87
C LEU A 37 18.22 0.17 0.44
N LYS A 38 19.36 0.00 -0.23
CA LYS A 38 19.61 0.55 -1.58
C LYS A 38 18.98 -0.26 -2.69
N GLU A 39 18.79 -1.56 -2.52
CA GLU A 39 18.21 -2.41 -3.57
C GLU A 39 16.79 -2.84 -3.23
N THR A 40 15.83 -2.30 -3.98
CA THR A 40 14.44 -2.77 -3.97
C THR A 40 14.35 -3.98 -4.89
N ARG A 41 13.82 -5.07 -4.37
CA ARG A 41 13.53 -6.25 -5.16
C ARG A 41 12.03 -6.35 -5.37
N ALA A 42 11.57 -6.09 -6.58
CA ALA A 42 10.16 -6.31 -6.91
C ALA A 42 9.74 -7.77 -6.69
N VAL A 43 8.51 -7.98 -6.27
CA VAL A 43 7.95 -9.31 -5.98
C VAL A 43 6.66 -9.55 -6.79
N GLY A 44 6.47 -10.77 -7.28
CA GLY A 44 5.22 -11.18 -7.89
C GLY A 44 4.21 -11.66 -6.85
N ILE A 45 2.91 -11.49 -7.11
CA ILE A 45 1.82 -11.96 -6.23
C ILE A 45 0.90 -12.88 -7.02
N ARG A 46 0.59 -14.04 -6.45
CA ARG A 46 -0.40 -14.97 -6.99
C ARG A 46 -1.43 -15.31 -5.91
N MET A 47 -2.68 -15.24 -6.28
CA MET A 47 -3.82 -15.60 -5.44
C MET A 47 -4.56 -16.74 -6.11
N ASP A 48 -4.81 -17.81 -5.38
CA ASP A 48 -5.47 -19.02 -5.88
C ASP A 48 -6.74 -19.27 -5.09
N ARG A 49 -7.90 -19.09 -5.73
CA ARG A 49 -9.24 -19.38 -5.23
C ARG A 49 -9.52 -18.88 -3.81
N LEU A 50 -9.13 -17.61 -3.55
CA LEU A 50 -9.31 -16.98 -2.25
C LEU A 50 -10.79 -16.80 -1.93
N ASN A 51 -11.17 -17.21 -0.74
CA ASN A 51 -12.48 -16.96 -0.16
C ASN A 51 -12.32 -16.26 1.19
N LYS A 52 -13.20 -15.28 1.47
CA LYS A 52 -13.25 -14.61 2.77
C LYS A 52 -14.65 -14.16 3.11
N SER A 53 -15.10 -14.56 4.31
CA SER A 53 -16.38 -14.17 4.90
C SER A 53 -16.18 -13.47 6.23
N PHE A 54 -17.12 -12.64 6.61
CA PHE A 54 -17.25 -12.05 7.93
C PHE A 54 -18.68 -12.32 8.44
N GLY A 55 -18.81 -13.26 9.35
CA GLY A 55 -20.10 -13.79 9.74
C GLY A 55 -20.81 -14.43 8.54
N SER A 56 -22.04 -14.03 8.24
CA SER A 56 -22.80 -14.50 7.09
C SER A 56 -22.47 -13.79 5.76
N ASN A 57 -21.65 -12.74 5.82
CA ASN A 57 -21.30 -11.97 4.62
C ASN A 57 -20.10 -12.55 3.90
N HIS A 58 -20.29 -13.21 2.75
CA HIS A 58 -19.24 -13.74 1.89
C HIS A 58 -18.68 -12.62 1.00
N VAL A 59 -17.57 -12.03 1.41
CA VAL A 59 -16.98 -10.81 0.81
C VAL A 59 -16.11 -11.12 -0.40
N LEU A 60 -15.27 -12.15 -0.35
CA LEU A 60 -14.43 -12.59 -1.46
C LEU A 60 -14.83 -14.01 -1.86
N LYS A 61 -15.09 -14.20 -3.15
CA LYS A 61 -15.69 -15.42 -3.71
C LYS A 61 -14.81 -15.94 -4.83
N ASP A 62 -13.96 -16.92 -4.51
CA ASP A 62 -13.10 -17.63 -5.47
C ASP A 62 -12.17 -16.68 -6.26
N ILE A 63 -11.49 -15.77 -5.57
CA ILE A 63 -10.58 -14.81 -6.18
C ILE A 63 -9.31 -15.51 -6.63
N SER A 64 -9.08 -15.53 -7.95
CA SER A 64 -7.83 -15.96 -8.57
C SER A 64 -7.24 -14.81 -9.38
N LEU A 65 -5.99 -14.41 -9.05
CA LEU A 65 -5.36 -13.24 -9.64
C LEU A 65 -3.85 -13.38 -9.61
N ARG A 66 -3.17 -12.86 -10.66
CA ARG A 66 -1.73 -12.78 -10.74
C ARG A 66 -1.28 -11.36 -11.03
N ILE A 67 -0.34 -10.86 -10.23
CA ILE A 67 0.33 -9.57 -10.36
C ILE A 67 1.80 -9.86 -10.60
N GLU A 68 2.34 -9.30 -11.68
CA GLU A 68 3.73 -9.55 -12.06
C GLU A 68 4.70 -8.71 -11.22
N SER A 69 5.92 -9.17 -11.09
CA SER A 69 6.99 -8.45 -10.39
C SER A 69 7.28 -7.10 -11.06
N GLY A 70 7.29 -6.01 -10.29
CA GLY A 70 7.51 -4.65 -10.79
C GLY A 70 6.30 -4.01 -11.48
N GLU A 71 5.16 -4.68 -11.48
CA GLU A 71 3.91 -4.16 -12.07
C GLU A 71 3.24 -3.13 -11.15
N THR A 72 2.63 -2.11 -11.71
CA THR A 72 1.60 -1.31 -11.05
C THR A 72 0.24 -1.88 -11.42
N PHE A 73 -0.40 -2.51 -10.46
CA PHE A 73 -1.66 -3.21 -10.64
C PHE A 73 -2.77 -2.56 -9.82
N SER A 74 -3.86 -2.15 -10.48
CA SER A 74 -5.03 -1.62 -9.77
C SER A 74 -6.17 -2.62 -9.70
N ILE A 75 -6.86 -2.61 -8.56
CA ILE A 75 -8.11 -3.34 -8.35
C ILE A 75 -9.21 -2.30 -8.18
N ILE A 76 -10.10 -2.22 -9.17
CA ILE A 76 -11.21 -1.26 -9.17
C ILE A 76 -12.54 -1.94 -8.88
N GLY A 77 -13.52 -1.16 -8.49
CA GLY A 77 -14.89 -1.63 -8.27
C GLY A 77 -15.66 -0.76 -7.28
N PRO A 78 -16.97 -0.96 -7.14
CA PRO A 78 -17.80 -0.24 -6.19
C PRO A 78 -17.32 -0.35 -4.75
N SER A 79 -17.72 0.59 -3.89
CA SER A 79 -17.44 0.52 -2.46
C SER A 79 -18.04 -0.74 -1.83
N GLY A 80 -17.34 -1.34 -0.87
CA GLY A 80 -17.84 -2.54 -0.18
C GLY A 80 -17.64 -3.88 -0.91
N THR A 81 -17.01 -3.92 -2.09
CA THR A 81 -16.81 -5.16 -2.87
C THR A 81 -15.63 -6.02 -2.40
N GLY A 82 -14.93 -5.64 -1.31
CA GLY A 82 -13.84 -6.45 -0.75
C GLY A 82 -12.43 -5.99 -1.16
N LYS A 83 -12.26 -4.85 -1.85
CA LYS A 83 -10.93 -4.35 -2.28
C LYS A 83 -9.92 -4.23 -1.14
N SER A 84 -10.25 -3.52 -0.06
CA SER A 84 -9.37 -3.37 1.11
C SER A 84 -9.19 -4.68 1.88
N VAL A 85 -10.13 -5.64 1.75
CA VAL A 85 -9.98 -6.98 2.32
C VAL A 85 -8.86 -7.75 1.61
N LEU A 86 -8.76 -7.64 0.27
CA LEU A 86 -7.65 -8.22 -0.49
C LEU A 86 -6.29 -7.68 -0.03
N LEU A 87 -6.16 -6.34 0.15
CA LEU A 87 -4.91 -5.78 0.67
C LEU A 87 -4.55 -6.34 2.04
N LYS A 88 -5.53 -6.45 2.95
CA LYS A 88 -5.31 -6.99 4.30
C LYS A 88 -4.88 -8.45 4.29
N LEU A 89 -5.35 -9.24 3.33
CA LEU A 89 -4.90 -10.64 3.13
C LEU A 89 -3.45 -10.69 2.65
N ILE A 90 -3.07 -9.85 1.67
CA ILE A 90 -1.69 -9.79 1.15
C ILE A 90 -0.69 -9.46 2.25
N VAL A 91 -1.03 -8.52 3.16
CA VAL A 91 -0.17 -8.10 4.26
C VAL A 91 -0.35 -8.90 5.56
N LYS A 92 -0.99 -10.05 5.51
CA LYS A 92 -1.20 -10.95 6.66
C LYS A 92 -1.97 -10.36 7.85
N LEU A 93 -2.72 -9.26 7.66
CA LEU A 93 -3.54 -8.68 8.72
C LEU A 93 -4.76 -9.53 9.05
N ILE A 94 -5.25 -10.26 8.08
CA ILE A 94 -6.32 -11.26 8.21
C ILE A 94 -5.93 -12.50 7.41
N GLN A 95 -6.53 -13.65 7.75
CA GLN A 95 -6.35 -14.90 7.02
C GLN A 95 -7.55 -15.17 6.10
N PRO A 96 -7.33 -15.79 4.92
CA PRO A 96 -8.42 -16.28 4.09
C PRO A 96 -9.15 -17.45 4.78
N ASP A 97 -10.40 -17.69 4.44
CA ASP A 97 -11.15 -18.86 4.92
C ASP A 97 -10.78 -20.10 4.10
N SER A 98 -10.44 -19.89 2.81
CA SER A 98 -9.87 -20.93 1.93
C SER A 98 -9.13 -20.27 0.76
N GLY A 99 -8.36 -21.07 0.01
CA GLY A 99 -7.46 -20.60 -1.03
C GLY A 99 -6.12 -20.14 -0.48
N GLU A 100 -5.21 -19.73 -1.35
CA GLU A 100 -3.83 -19.43 -0.98
C GLU A 100 -3.33 -18.17 -1.65
N ILE A 101 -2.41 -17.47 -0.99
CA ILE A 101 -1.65 -16.34 -1.54
C ILE A 101 -0.18 -16.70 -1.56
N TYR A 102 0.47 -16.41 -2.68
CA TYR A 102 1.90 -16.59 -2.86
C TYR A 102 2.56 -15.26 -3.19
N ILE A 103 3.75 -15.03 -2.66
CA ILE A 103 4.65 -13.96 -3.05
C ILE A 103 5.96 -14.58 -3.50
N ASP A 104 6.37 -14.32 -4.77
CA ASP A 104 7.48 -15.01 -5.45
C ASP A 104 7.39 -16.55 -5.28
N ASP A 105 6.21 -17.12 -5.54
CA ASP A 105 5.89 -18.55 -5.39
C ASP A 105 6.07 -19.13 -3.98
N GLN A 106 6.26 -18.28 -2.96
CA GLN A 106 6.26 -18.70 -1.56
C GLN A 106 4.90 -18.42 -0.92
N PRO A 107 4.28 -19.38 -0.23
CA PRO A 107 2.99 -19.16 0.40
C PRO A 107 3.10 -18.08 1.50
N VAL A 108 2.12 -17.18 1.52
CA VAL A 108 2.04 -16.09 2.50
C VAL A 108 1.61 -16.61 3.87
N PHE A 109 0.71 -17.59 3.88
CA PHE A 109 0.20 -18.26 5.09
C PHE A 109 0.76 -19.67 5.13
N GLU A 110 1.85 -19.88 5.86
CA GLU A 110 2.46 -21.19 6.02
C GLU A 110 1.89 -21.98 7.19
N ASP A 111 1.86 -23.29 7.03
CA ASP A 111 1.82 -24.23 8.17
C ASP A 111 3.15 -24.07 8.95
N LYS A 112 3.05 -23.86 10.28
CA LYS A 112 4.17 -23.58 11.22
C LYS A 112 5.35 -24.58 11.18
N ARG A 113 5.29 -25.58 10.29
CA ARG A 113 6.27 -26.66 10.17
C ARG A 113 7.40 -26.44 9.16
N SER A 114 7.26 -25.51 8.21
CA SER A 114 8.23 -25.36 7.11
C SER A 114 9.35 -24.36 7.38
N GLY A 115 9.20 -23.42 8.32
CA GLY A 115 10.27 -22.54 8.81
C GLY A 115 10.94 -21.61 7.78
N ARG A 116 10.42 -21.50 6.57
CA ARG A 116 11.01 -20.72 5.47
C ARG A 116 9.99 -19.77 4.85
N THR A 117 9.73 -18.64 5.51
CA THR A 117 9.14 -17.50 4.81
C THR A 117 10.26 -16.69 4.17
N LYS A 118 10.18 -16.45 2.88
CA LYS A 118 11.09 -15.51 2.22
C LYS A 118 10.67 -14.11 2.64
N ASP A 119 11.61 -13.40 3.26
CA ASP A 119 11.35 -12.06 3.75
C ASP A 119 11.25 -11.07 2.57
N TYR A 120 10.11 -10.43 2.42
CA TYR A 120 9.90 -9.28 1.53
C TYR A 120 9.43 -8.09 2.36
N ARG A 121 9.89 -6.92 1.98
CA ARG A 121 9.51 -5.68 2.63
C ARG A 121 8.27 -5.13 1.95
N TYR A 122 7.22 -4.92 2.70
CA TYR A 122 6.02 -4.30 2.18
C TYR A 122 5.62 -3.09 3.02
N SER A 123 4.98 -2.14 2.38
CA SER A 123 4.39 -0.98 3.04
C SER A 123 2.96 -0.77 2.55
N MET A 124 2.15 -0.16 3.39
CA MET A 124 0.76 0.16 3.08
C MET A 124 0.47 1.64 3.35
N VAL A 125 -0.06 2.31 2.34
CA VAL A 125 -0.57 3.68 2.42
C VAL A 125 -2.08 3.59 2.58
N PHE A 126 -2.56 4.02 3.74
CA PHE A 126 -3.99 3.95 4.10
C PHE A 126 -4.77 5.15 3.56
N GLN A 127 -6.07 4.96 3.37
CA GLN A 127 -6.98 6.01 2.94
C GLN A 127 -6.89 7.28 3.81
N SER A 128 -6.80 7.16 5.12
CA SER A 128 -6.69 8.29 6.06
C SER A 128 -5.27 8.83 6.23
N SER A 129 -4.28 8.40 5.40
CA SER A 129 -2.85 8.69 5.57
C SER A 129 -2.22 8.15 6.86
N ALA A 130 -2.98 7.95 7.92
CA ALA A 130 -2.56 7.39 9.21
C ALA A 130 -1.27 8.02 9.76
N LEU A 131 -1.12 9.35 9.66
CA LEU A 131 0.01 10.09 10.22
C LEU A 131 -0.18 10.28 11.72
N PHE A 132 0.92 10.26 12.45
CA PHE A 132 0.94 10.59 13.86
C PHE A 132 0.91 12.10 14.04
N ASN A 133 -0.19 12.63 14.59
CA ASN A 133 -0.40 14.08 14.75
C ASN A 133 0.55 14.73 15.78
N SER A 134 1.09 13.95 16.70
CA SER A 134 2.08 14.40 17.68
C SER A 134 3.50 14.55 17.12
N LEU A 135 3.74 14.03 15.92
CA LEU A 135 5.06 14.01 15.29
C LEU A 135 5.12 15.02 14.15
N THR A 136 6.32 15.55 13.88
CA THR A 136 6.61 16.33 12.67
C THR A 136 6.55 15.45 11.42
N VAL A 137 6.64 16.07 10.25
CA VAL A 137 6.72 15.37 8.96
C VAL A 137 7.95 14.44 8.93
N GLY A 138 9.12 14.95 9.29
CA GLY A 138 10.36 14.16 9.30
C GLY A 138 10.34 13.04 10.34
N GLU A 139 9.71 13.27 11.49
CA GLU A 139 9.53 12.21 12.50
C GLU A 139 8.58 11.12 12.01
N ASN A 140 7.49 11.46 11.31
CA ASN A 140 6.61 10.48 10.67
C ASN A 140 7.35 9.63 9.64
N VAL A 141 8.12 10.26 8.74
CA VAL A 141 8.87 9.56 7.69
C VAL A 141 9.95 8.65 8.28
N GLY A 142 10.70 9.14 9.28
CA GLY A 142 11.80 8.41 9.91
C GLY A 142 11.38 7.42 11.01
N LEU A 143 10.09 7.36 11.35
CA LEU A 143 9.60 6.61 12.52
C LEU A 143 10.06 5.16 12.53
N TRP A 144 9.80 4.43 11.45
CA TRP A 144 10.17 3.02 11.33
C TRP A 144 11.68 2.80 11.44
N LEU A 145 12.48 3.66 10.81
CA LEU A 145 13.94 3.57 10.85
C LEU A 145 14.50 3.71 12.27
N ARG A 146 13.90 4.62 13.06
CA ARG A 146 14.26 4.84 14.47
C ARG A 146 13.80 3.69 15.37
N GLU A 147 12.54 3.26 15.24
CA GLU A 147 11.97 2.17 16.02
C GLU A 147 12.73 0.86 15.83
N LYS A 148 13.14 0.57 14.61
CA LYS A 148 13.92 -0.62 14.28
C LYS A 148 15.43 -0.44 14.40
N ARG A 149 15.89 0.78 14.73
CA ARG A 149 17.32 1.12 14.84
C ARG A 149 18.14 0.71 13.63
N VAL A 150 17.54 0.88 12.45
CA VAL A 150 18.12 0.43 11.16
C VAL A 150 19.42 1.17 10.85
N CYS A 151 19.49 2.48 11.17
CA CYS A 151 20.61 3.35 10.89
C CYS A 151 20.87 4.31 12.05
N LYS A 152 22.05 4.98 12.02
CA LYS A 152 22.34 6.11 12.90
C LYS A 152 21.56 7.36 12.46
N GLU A 153 21.27 8.27 13.39
CA GLU A 153 20.44 9.47 13.15
C GLU A 153 20.88 10.33 11.95
N PRO A 154 22.18 10.60 11.69
CA PRO A 154 22.59 11.34 10.50
C PRO A 154 22.09 10.68 9.20
N ARG A 155 22.19 9.36 9.09
CA ARG A 155 21.73 8.63 7.91
C ARG A 155 20.20 8.58 7.81
N ILE A 156 19.49 8.46 8.95
CA ILE A 156 18.03 8.56 8.98
C ILE A 156 17.57 9.92 8.44
N ARG A 157 18.24 11.01 8.83
CA ARG A 157 17.94 12.36 8.34
C ARG A 157 18.14 12.47 6.83
N GLU A 158 19.23 11.94 6.29
CA GLU A 158 19.45 11.90 4.84
C GLU A 158 18.33 11.15 4.11
N ILE A 159 17.92 9.97 4.62
CA ILE A 159 16.80 9.19 4.05
C ILE A 159 15.50 9.99 4.10
N ILE A 160 15.19 10.67 5.20
CA ILE A 160 14.00 11.50 5.34
C ILE A 160 13.97 12.57 4.24
N LEU A 161 15.06 13.32 4.06
CA LEU A 161 15.15 14.37 3.05
C LEU A 161 15.02 13.79 1.63
N GLU A 162 15.68 12.66 1.35
CA GLU A 162 15.56 11.96 0.07
C GLU A 162 14.10 11.55 -0.22
N LYS A 163 13.41 10.94 0.76
CA LYS A 163 12.03 10.48 0.54
C LYS A 163 11.02 11.63 0.45
N LEU A 164 11.25 12.72 1.17
CA LEU A 164 10.44 13.94 1.02
C LEU A 164 10.64 14.58 -0.36
N ALA A 165 11.87 14.63 -0.86
CA ALA A 165 12.14 15.11 -2.22
C ALA A 165 11.46 14.25 -3.30
N MET A 166 11.45 12.92 -3.15
CA MET A 166 10.76 12.02 -4.08
C MET A 166 9.25 12.30 -4.22
N VAL A 167 8.63 12.89 -3.19
CA VAL A 167 7.20 13.23 -3.19
C VAL A 167 6.94 14.74 -3.35
N GLY A 168 7.97 15.54 -3.65
CA GLY A 168 7.87 17.00 -3.85
C GLY A 168 7.50 17.75 -2.58
N LEU A 169 8.11 17.38 -1.44
CA LEU A 169 7.91 18.00 -0.13
C LEU A 169 9.25 18.37 0.53
N GLU A 170 10.20 18.86 -0.27
CA GLU A 170 11.48 19.37 0.22
C GLU A 170 11.28 20.52 1.21
N GLY A 171 12.07 20.53 2.30
CA GLY A 171 12.05 21.58 3.31
C GLY A 171 10.86 21.52 4.27
N THR A 172 10.02 20.47 4.22
CA THR A 172 8.85 20.34 5.10
C THR A 172 9.10 19.47 6.33
N GLU A 173 10.30 18.95 6.52
CA GLU A 173 10.63 17.95 7.56
C GLU A 173 10.31 18.40 8.99
N ASN A 174 10.38 19.73 9.25
CA ASN A 174 10.11 20.30 10.57
C ASN A 174 8.65 20.73 10.77
N MET A 175 7.81 20.69 9.73
CA MET A 175 6.40 21.07 9.82
C MET A 175 5.62 20.05 10.67
N LYS A 176 4.58 20.54 11.35
CA LYS A 176 3.60 19.67 12.02
C LYS A 176 2.59 19.13 11.00
N THR A 177 2.07 17.94 11.22
CA THR A 177 1.06 17.33 10.35
C THR A 177 -0.24 18.15 10.27
N SER A 178 -0.52 18.99 11.28
CA SER A 178 -1.67 19.89 11.30
C SER A 178 -1.56 21.05 10.31
N GLU A 179 -0.35 21.39 9.86
CA GLU A 179 -0.06 22.48 8.92
C GLU A 179 -0.17 22.02 7.46
N LEU A 180 -0.37 20.72 7.23
CA LEU A 180 -0.39 20.12 5.90
C LEU A 180 -1.80 20.10 5.30
N SER A 181 -1.89 20.36 3.98
CA SER A 181 -3.09 20.08 3.19
C SER A 181 -3.37 18.57 3.10
N GLY A 182 -4.56 18.18 2.68
CA GLY A 182 -4.92 16.76 2.47
C GLY A 182 -3.96 16.05 1.51
N GLY A 183 -3.64 16.68 0.37
CA GLY A 183 -2.69 16.15 -0.60
C GLY A 183 -1.27 16.02 -0.03
N MET A 184 -0.80 17.00 0.74
CA MET A 184 0.50 16.91 1.43
C MET A 184 0.53 15.75 2.42
N LYS A 185 -0.54 15.55 3.21
CA LYS A 185 -0.64 14.41 4.15
C LYS A 185 -0.53 13.06 3.43
N LYS A 186 -1.17 12.92 2.26
CA LYS A 186 -1.04 11.70 1.43
C LYS A 186 0.41 11.50 0.97
N ARG A 187 1.06 12.55 0.47
CA ARG A 187 2.46 12.50 0.03
C ARG A 187 3.44 12.19 1.18
N VAL A 188 3.23 12.73 2.39
CA VAL A 188 4.01 12.36 3.58
C VAL A 188 3.81 10.88 3.94
N ALA A 189 2.58 10.36 3.86
CA ALA A 189 2.32 8.94 4.10
C ALA A 189 3.04 8.04 3.09
N ILE A 190 3.14 8.47 1.83
CA ILE A 190 3.92 7.80 0.80
C ILE A 190 5.43 7.87 1.13
N ALA A 191 5.96 9.05 1.47
CA ALA A 191 7.37 9.20 1.86
C ALA A 191 7.74 8.29 3.04
N ARG A 192 6.85 8.20 4.05
CA ARG A 192 7.00 7.27 5.17
C ARG A 192 7.04 5.81 4.72
N SER A 193 6.18 5.43 3.77
CA SER A 193 6.18 4.08 3.21
C SER A 193 7.46 3.77 2.44
N LEU A 194 8.00 4.73 1.71
CA LEU A 194 9.24 4.61 0.94
C LEU A 194 10.49 4.53 1.81
N ALA A 195 10.48 5.08 3.03
CA ALA A 195 11.62 5.04 3.94
C ALA A 195 12.05 3.62 4.32
N MET A 196 11.15 2.66 4.23
CA MET A 196 11.43 1.22 4.43
C MET A 196 12.11 0.58 3.22
N ASN A 197 12.21 1.29 2.09
CA ASN A 197 12.65 0.77 0.78
C ASN A 197 11.91 -0.52 0.39
N PRO A 198 10.57 -0.49 0.28
CA PRO A 198 9.73 -1.68 0.18
C PRO A 198 9.86 -2.37 -1.19
N ASP A 199 9.73 -3.69 -1.19
CA ASP A 199 9.65 -4.52 -2.39
C ASP A 199 8.23 -4.51 -2.98
N LEU A 200 7.23 -4.24 -2.11
CA LEU A 200 5.80 -4.14 -2.44
C LEU A 200 5.17 -2.94 -1.73
N ILE A 201 4.50 -2.08 -2.49
CA ILE A 201 3.70 -0.97 -1.95
C ILE A 201 2.22 -1.21 -2.24
N LEU A 202 1.40 -1.07 -1.20
CA LEU A 202 -0.05 -1.18 -1.31
C LEU A 202 -0.68 0.17 -1.00
N TYR A 203 -1.60 0.62 -1.86
CA TYR A 203 -2.37 1.85 -1.69
C TYR A 203 -3.84 1.51 -1.52
N ASP A 204 -4.42 1.93 -0.41
CA ASP A 204 -5.86 1.78 -0.13
C ASP A 204 -6.55 3.13 -0.33
N GLU A 205 -7.30 3.26 -1.44
CA GLU A 205 -8.05 4.46 -1.84
C GLU A 205 -7.20 5.75 -1.75
N PRO A 206 -6.06 5.85 -2.47
CA PRO A 206 -5.10 6.94 -2.28
C PRO A 206 -5.66 8.32 -2.65
N THR A 207 -6.60 8.40 -3.60
CA THR A 207 -7.23 9.66 -4.06
C THR A 207 -8.45 10.06 -3.25
N ALA A 208 -8.90 9.23 -2.31
CA ALA A 208 -10.06 9.55 -1.48
C ALA A 208 -9.87 10.88 -0.73
N GLU A 209 -10.90 11.71 -0.72
CA GLU A 209 -10.93 13.03 -0.09
C GLU A 209 -10.01 14.09 -0.74
N LEU A 210 -9.48 13.82 -1.94
CA LEU A 210 -8.73 14.79 -2.72
C LEU A 210 -9.62 15.43 -3.79
N ASP A 211 -9.37 16.70 -4.05
CA ASP A 211 -9.89 17.36 -5.25
C ASP A 211 -9.16 16.84 -6.51
N PRO A 212 -9.69 17.11 -7.72
CA PRO A 212 -9.13 16.58 -8.96
C PRO A 212 -7.65 16.96 -9.19
N LEU A 213 -7.26 18.21 -8.87
CA LEU A 213 -5.86 18.66 -9.06
C LEU A 213 -4.89 17.90 -8.15
N ASN A 214 -5.24 17.76 -6.88
CA ASN A 214 -4.43 17.00 -5.93
C ASN A 214 -4.41 15.49 -6.26
N SER A 215 -5.47 14.95 -6.88
CA SER A 215 -5.51 13.57 -7.37
C SER A 215 -4.53 13.36 -8.52
N ASP A 216 -4.48 14.28 -9.50
CA ASP A 216 -3.55 14.25 -10.63
C ASP A 216 -2.09 14.38 -10.16
N ASP A 217 -1.82 15.29 -9.22
CA ASP A 217 -0.49 15.44 -8.62
C ASP A 217 -0.04 14.16 -7.89
N LEU A 218 -0.96 13.50 -7.19
CA LEU A 218 -0.68 12.24 -6.53
C LEU A 218 -0.39 11.11 -7.54
N ALA A 219 -1.15 11.06 -8.62
CA ALA A 219 -0.94 10.10 -9.70
C ALA A 219 0.45 10.26 -10.33
N ASN A 220 0.83 11.50 -10.67
CA ASN A 220 2.16 11.82 -11.18
C ASN A 220 3.28 11.45 -10.18
N THR A 221 3.04 11.65 -8.88
CA THR A 221 3.98 11.25 -7.83
C THR A 221 4.17 9.73 -7.80
N ILE A 222 3.09 8.95 -7.89
CA ILE A 222 3.17 7.48 -7.89
C ILE A 222 3.90 6.97 -9.14
N ILE A 223 3.66 7.55 -10.31
CA ILE A 223 4.37 7.19 -11.55
C ILE A 223 5.88 7.45 -11.40
N LYS A 224 6.27 8.64 -10.93
CA LYS A 224 7.69 8.97 -10.68
C LYS A 224 8.34 8.02 -9.67
N ILE A 225 7.63 7.65 -8.61
CA ILE A 225 8.13 6.68 -7.63
C ILE A 225 8.39 5.33 -8.30
N LYS A 226 7.44 4.83 -9.11
CA LYS A 226 7.60 3.57 -9.84
C LYS A 226 8.85 3.56 -10.72
N GLU A 227 9.06 4.62 -11.49
CA GLU A 227 10.23 4.75 -12.37
C GLU A 227 11.55 4.69 -11.59
N ASN A 228 11.58 5.26 -10.38
CA ASN A 228 12.79 5.35 -9.55
C ASN A 228 13.03 4.13 -8.66
N THR A 229 11.98 3.41 -8.24
CA THR A 229 12.10 2.35 -7.21
C THR A 229 11.93 0.93 -7.74
N LYS A 230 11.30 0.76 -8.90
CA LYS A 230 11.03 -0.54 -9.57
C LYS A 230 10.32 -1.57 -8.67
N ASN A 231 9.65 -1.14 -7.60
CA ASN A 231 8.89 -2.04 -6.73
C ASN A 231 7.58 -2.50 -7.39
N THR A 232 6.97 -3.53 -6.85
CA THR A 232 5.60 -3.91 -7.22
C THR A 232 4.62 -3.00 -6.48
N THR A 233 3.62 -2.52 -7.19
CA THR A 233 2.62 -1.61 -6.64
C THR A 233 1.22 -2.19 -6.82
N VAL A 234 0.45 -2.28 -5.73
CA VAL A 234 -0.96 -2.69 -5.77
C VAL A 234 -1.82 -1.54 -5.24
N ILE A 235 -2.77 -1.12 -6.03
CA ILE A 235 -3.67 -0.02 -5.72
C ILE A 235 -5.11 -0.55 -5.67
N VAL A 236 -5.84 -0.25 -4.62
CA VAL A 236 -7.29 -0.44 -4.63
C VAL A 236 -7.97 0.91 -4.63
N THR A 237 -8.91 1.10 -5.55
CA THR A 237 -9.62 2.37 -5.69
C THR A 237 -10.99 2.19 -6.38
N HIS A 238 -11.88 3.14 -6.16
CA HIS A 238 -13.08 3.31 -6.96
C HIS A 238 -12.92 4.39 -8.05
N ASP A 239 -11.78 5.11 -8.04
CA ASP A 239 -11.44 6.13 -9.04
C ASP A 239 -10.88 5.47 -10.30
N LEU A 240 -11.75 5.33 -11.31
CA LEU A 240 -11.38 4.72 -12.59
C LEU A 240 -10.33 5.54 -13.33
N ASN A 241 -10.45 6.88 -13.35
CA ASN A 241 -9.54 7.73 -14.12
C ASN A 241 -8.11 7.64 -13.56
N PHE A 242 -7.99 7.70 -12.24
CA PHE A 242 -6.73 7.48 -11.56
C PHE A 242 -6.14 6.09 -11.89
N ALA A 243 -6.94 5.01 -11.77
CA ALA A 243 -6.47 3.66 -12.09
C ALA A 243 -6.02 3.51 -13.55
N LEU A 244 -6.78 4.08 -14.50
CA LEU A 244 -6.44 4.06 -15.92
C LEU A 244 -5.14 4.82 -16.24
N TYR A 245 -4.78 5.80 -15.42
CA TYR A 245 -3.61 6.64 -15.63
C TYR A 245 -2.33 6.03 -15.06
N VAL A 246 -2.40 5.40 -13.87
CA VAL A 246 -1.20 4.96 -13.15
C VAL A 246 -0.85 3.48 -13.38
N SER A 247 -1.76 2.66 -13.93
CA SER A 247 -1.62 1.19 -13.90
C SER A 247 -1.12 0.61 -15.21
N ASP A 248 -0.35 -0.47 -15.10
CA ASP A 248 -0.01 -1.34 -16.23
C ASP A 248 -1.17 -2.28 -16.56
N ARG A 249 -1.81 -2.85 -15.52
CA ARG A 249 -3.02 -3.68 -15.63
C ARG A 249 -4.00 -3.36 -14.51
N ILE A 250 -5.25 -3.65 -14.79
CA ILE A 250 -6.37 -3.37 -13.90
C ILE A 250 -7.25 -4.62 -13.79
N ALA A 251 -7.64 -4.99 -12.58
CA ALA A 251 -8.70 -5.95 -12.34
C ALA A 251 -9.96 -5.23 -11.85
N MET A 252 -11.14 -5.62 -12.33
CA MET A 252 -12.39 -5.17 -11.75
C MET A 252 -12.99 -6.24 -10.85
N ILE A 253 -13.23 -5.87 -9.58
CA ILE A 253 -13.96 -6.70 -8.62
C ILE A 253 -15.42 -6.24 -8.53
N TYR A 254 -16.34 -7.19 -8.63
CA TYR A 254 -17.77 -6.97 -8.49
C TYR A 254 -18.41 -8.15 -7.78
N ASP A 255 -19.28 -7.90 -6.83
CA ASP A 255 -19.91 -8.93 -5.99
C ASP A 255 -18.94 -9.98 -5.44
N GLY A 256 -17.76 -9.53 -4.98
CA GLY A 256 -16.71 -10.39 -4.41
C GLY A 256 -15.95 -11.26 -5.42
N LYS A 257 -16.12 -11.07 -6.72
CA LYS A 257 -15.44 -11.81 -7.80
C LYS A 257 -14.64 -10.89 -8.70
N ILE A 258 -13.52 -11.37 -9.23
CA ILE A 258 -12.84 -10.71 -10.34
C ILE A 258 -13.64 -11.01 -11.62
N ILE A 259 -14.17 -9.96 -12.25
CA ILE A 259 -15.01 -10.09 -13.45
C ILE A 259 -14.26 -9.76 -14.73
N GLU A 260 -13.16 -9.02 -14.66
CA GLU A 260 -12.29 -8.69 -15.79
C GLU A 260 -10.90 -8.32 -15.33
N VAL A 261 -9.87 -8.64 -16.13
CA VAL A 261 -8.48 -8.21 -15.94
C VAL A 261 -7.92 -7.82 -17.31
N GLY A 262 -7.28 -6.67 -17.40
CA GLY A 262 -6.70 -6.22 -18.66
C GLY A 262 -5.85 -4.95 -18.50
N THR A 263 -5.24 -4.52 -19.60
CA THR A 263 -4.58 -3.20 -19.67
C THR A 263 -5.63 -2.08 -19.57
N PRO A 264 -5.23 -0.84 -19.26
CA PRO A 264 -6.14 0.32 -19.28
C PRO A 264 -6.97 0.41 -20.59
N SER A 265 -6.34 0.15 -21.74
CA SER A 265 -7.03 0.17 -23.05
C SER A 265 -8.05 -0.96 -23.18
N GLN A 266 -7.75 -2.16 -22.70
CA GLN A 266 -8.68 -3.29 -22.71
C GLN A 266 -9.88 -3.04 -21.80
N ILE A 267 -9.65 -2.53 -20.58
CA ILE A 267 -10.73 -2.17 -19.66
C ILE A 267 -11.66 -1.10 -20.26
N LYS A 268 -11.10 -0.06 -20.89
CA LYS A 268 -11.89 0.97 -21.60
C LYS A 268 -12.74 0.39 -22.72
N ALA A 269 -12.23 -0.62 -23.44
CA ALA A 269 -12.89 -1.27 -24.57
C ALA A 269 -13.73 -2.50 -24.16
N SER A 270 -13.93 -2.73 -22.86
CA SER A 270 -14.61 -3.92 -22.35
C SER A 270 -16.01 -4.11 -22.95
N ALA A 271 -16.31 -5.35 -23.35
CA ALA A 271 -17.65 -5.77 -23.74
C ALA A 271 -18.54 -6.19 -22.57
N ASN A 272 -17.95 -6.38 -21.36
CA ASN A 272 -18.67 -6.80 -20.17
C ASN A 272 -19.67 -5.70 -19.72
N PRO A 273 -20.98 -5.99 -19.64
CA PRO A 273 -22.01 -4.98 -19.30
C PRO A 273 -21.76 -4.31 -17.93
N THR A 274 -21.27 -5.06 -16.94
CA THR A 274 -20.98 -4.54 -15.58
C THR A 274 -19.79 -3.58 -15.59
N VAL A 275 -18.74 -3.91 -16.32
CA VAL A 275 -17.56 -3.04 -16.50
C VAL A 275 -17.96 -1.77 -17.23
N ARG A 276 -18.73 -1.87 -18.30
CA ARG A 276 -19.26 -0.71 -19.06
C ARG A 276 -20.15 0.18 -18.21
N ALA A 277 -21.03 -0.40 -17.39
CA ALA A 277 -21.87 0.37 -16.48
C ALA A 277 -21.02 1.13 -15.46
N PHE A 278 -19.98 0.52 -14.91
CA PHE A 278 -19.05 1.16 -13.98
C PHE A 278 -18.30 2.31 -14.65
N ILE A 279 -17.75 2.10 -15.86
CA ILE A 279 -17.10 3.15 -16.66
C ILE A 279 -18.05 4.31 -16.90
N TYR A 280 -19.27 4.01 -17.34
CA TYR A 280 -20.29 5.04 -17.66
C TYR A 280 -20.66 5.88 -16.45
N THR A 281 -20.88 5.27 -15.29
CA THR A 281 -21.25 5.99 -14.06
C THR A 281 -20.15 6.89 -13.56
N THR A 282 -18.88 6.45 -13.65
CA THR A 282 -17.72 7.24 -13.22
C THR A 282 -17.38 8.38 -14.20
N THR A 283 -17.67 8.22 -15.50
CA THR A 283 -17.40 9.26 -16.51
C THR A 283 -18.54 10.29 -16.65
N LYS A 284 -19.78 9.96 -16.30
CA LYS A 284 -20.90 10.91 -16.33
C LYS A 284 -20.83 11.98 -15.26
N GLY A 285 -20.19 11.73 -14.11
CA GLY A 285 -19.97 12.72 -13.06
C GLY A 285 -19.16 13.94 -13.52
N ILE A 286 -18.46 13.84 -14.66
CA ILE A 286 -17.58 14.90 -15.21
C ILE A 286 -18.32 15.80 -16.23
N LYS A 287 -19.48 15.38 -16.78
CA LYS A 287 -20.22 16.16 -17.79
C LYS A 287 -21.33 17.06 -17.23
N GLY A 288 -21.45 17.17 -15.92
CA GLY A 288 -22.52 17.94 -15.24
C GLY A 288 -22.00 19.03 -14.28
N ALA A 289 -20.75 19.50 -14.44
CA ALA A 289 -20.23 20.63 -13.68
C ALA A 289 -19.87 21.78 -14.63
#